data_297a697924cc7a834a3afa668a9d4f3e
#
_entry.id   297a697924cc7a834a3afa668a9d4f3e
#
_cell.length_a   1.000
_cell.length_b   1.000
_cell.length_c   1.000
_cell.angle_alpha   90.00
_cell.angle_beta   90.00
_cell.angle_gamma   90.00
#
_symmetry.space_group_name_H-M   'P 1'
#
loop_
_entity.id
_entity.type
_entity.pdbx_description
1 polymer ?
#
loop_
_entity_poly.entity_id
_entity_poly.type
_entity_poly.pdbx_seq_one_letter_code
_entity_poly.pdbx_strand_id
1 'polypeptide(L)'
;MKNFRDFSNLDERVVSVVQRKKLARRMSKLAKSSAFQAKKKRTLMRVRSSVKLLSAAKKKTVMAFRKKLYPGYKDMAMPQKVKADQVVLQRFGAKIDKVAKKTARKMKAKEVERIASLKAKEKDES
;
A
#
# COMPACT_ATOMS: atom_id res chain seq x y z
N MET A 1 -9.42 -10.21 -33.42
CA MET A 1 -9.54 -9.51 -32.11
C MET A 1 -10.19 -10.42 -31.11
N LYS A 2 -9.54 -10.67 -30.00
CA LYS A 2 -10.15 -11.42 -28.90
C LYS A 2 -11.20 -10.55 -28.22
N ASN A 3 -12.41 -11.06 -28.10
CA ASN A 3 -13.48 -10.37 -27.42
C ASN A 3 -13.25 -10.34 -25.90
N PHE A 4 -13.84 -9.37 -25.22
CA PHE A 4 -13.76 -9.25 -23.75
C PHE A 4 -14.14 -10.55 -23.00
N ARG A 5 -15.04 -11.35 -23.61
CA ARG A 5 -15.41 -12.68 -23.08
C ARG A 5 -14.26 -13.70 -23.12
N ASP A 6 -13.32 -13.57 -24.07
CA ASP A 6 -12.15 -14.46 -24.14
C ASP A 6 -11.14 -14.15 -23.03
N PHE A 7 -11.09 -12.88 -22.59
CA PHE A 7 -10.28 -12.46 -21.45
C PHE A 7 -10.86 -12.95 -20.12
N SER A 8 -12.19 -12.93 -19.95
CA SER A 8 -12.83 -13.43 -18.72
C SER A 8 -12.66 -14.94 -18.56
N ASN A 9 -12.66 -15.68 -19.66
CA ASN A 9 -12.40 -17.13 -19.65
C ASN A 9 -10.94 -17.50 -19.35
N LEU A 10 -10.00 -16.57 -19.56
CA LEU A 10 -8.59 -16.77 -19.20
C LEU A 10 -8.36 -16.62 -17.69
N ASP A 11 -9.12 -15.74 -17.04
CA ASP A 11 -9.04 -15.54 -15.59
C ASP A 11 -9.75 -16.65 -14.80
N GLU A 12 -10.68 -17.38 -15.43
CA GLU A 12 -11.39 -18.50 -14.82
C GLU A 12 -10.64 -19.84 -14.90
N ARG A 13 -9.40 -19.88 -15.41
CA ARG A 13 -8.58 -21.08 -15.31
C ARG A 13 -8.28 -21.36 -13.84
N VAL A 14 -9.17 -22.08 -13.24
CA VAL A 14 -8.98 -22.61 -11.89
C VAL A 14 -7.69 -23.43 -11.86
N VAL A 15 -6.66 -22.82 -11.30
CA VAL A 15 -5.37 -23.49 -11.12
C VAL A 15 -5.63 -24.75 -10.29
N SER A 16 -5.30 -25.92 -10.83
CA SER A 16 -5.53 -27.19 -10.15
C SER A 16 -4.85 -27.22 -8.78
N VAL A 17 -5.38 -28.00 -7.85
CA VAL A 17 -4.80 -28.14 -6.49
C VAL A 17 -3.34 -28.57 -6.56
N VAL A 18 -2.99 -29.44 -7.51
CA VAL A 18 -1.62 -29.90 -7.73
C VAL A 18 -0.70 -28.75 -8.15
N GLN A 19 -1.17 -27.91 -9.07
CA GLN A 19 -0.42 -26.72 -9.51
C GLN A 19 -0.25 -25.71 -8.39
N ARG A 20 -1.27 -25.49 -7.57
CA ARG A 20 -1.18 -24.62 -6.39
C ARG A 20 -0.13 -25.12 -5.40
N LYS A 21 -0.11 -26.42 -5.11
CA LYS A 21 0.89 -27.03 -4.24
C LYS A 21 2.31 -26.91 -4.80
N LYS A 22 2.49 -27.12 -6.11
CA LYS A 22 3.79 -26.92 -6.78
C LYS A 22 4.24 -25.46 -6.69
N LEU A 23 3.34 -24.52 -6.95
CA LEU A 23 3.62 -23.09 -6.86
C LEU A 23 3.99 -22.68 -5.43
N ALA A 24 3.22 -23.15 -4.44
CA ALA A 24 3.51 -22.88 -3.03
C ALA A 24 4.89 -23.39 -2.60
N ARG A 25 5.28 -24.58 -3.05
CA ARG A 25 6.62 -25.14 -2.79
C ARG A 25 7.73 -24.31 -3.43
N ARG A 26 7.54 -23.86 -4.68
CA ARG A 26 8.48 -22.98 -5.38
C ARG A 26 8.62 -21.64 -4.66
N MET A 27 7.52 -21.04 -4.27
CA MET A 27 7.51 -19.77 -3.55
C MET A 27 8.18 -19.89 -2.17
N SER A 28 7.93 -20.99 -1.46
CA SER A 28 8.58 -21.29 -0.18
C SER A 28 10.10 -21.42 -0.32
N LYS A 29 10.58 -22.16 -1.33
CA LYS A 29 12.02 -22.27 -1.63
C LYS A 29 12.63 -20.93 -1.99
N LEU A 30 11.95 -20.14 -2.83
CA LEU A 30 12.39 -18.82 -3.24
C LEU A 30 12.51 -17.87 -2.03
N ALA A 31 11.51 -17.89 -1.14
CA ALA A 31 11.48 -17.07 0.06
C ALA A 31 12.66 -17.38 1.01
N LYS A 32 13.14 -18.63 1.02
CA LYS A 32 14.29 -19.05 1.83
C LYS A 32 15.65 -18.80 1.16
N SER A 33 15.67 -18.48 -0.15
CA SER A 33 16.93 -18.23 -0.85
C SER A 33 17.64 -17.00 -0.33
N SER A 34 18.98 -17.07 -0.27
CA SER A 34 19.82 -15.93 0.17
C SER A 34 19.66 -14.70 -0.74
N ALA A 35 19.51 -14.91 -2.03
CA ALA A 35 19.29 -13.82 -3.00
C ALA A 35 17.97 -13.07 -2.73
N PHE A 36 16.89 -13.80 -2.45
CA PHE A 36 15.61 -13.20 -2.12
C PHE A 36 15.66 -12.43 -0.79
N GLN A 37 16.28 -13.02 0.23
CA GLN A 37 16.46 -12.38 1.52
C GLN A 37 17.28 -11.09 1.41
N ALA A 38 18.35 -11.10 0.60
CA ALA A 38 19.15 -9.92 0.34
C ALA A 38 18.36 -8.81 -0.35
N LYS A 39 17.53 -9.15 -1.36
CA LYS A 39 16.65 -8.20 -2.04
C LYS A 39 15.60 -7.63 -1.09
N LYS A 40 14.97 -8.46 -0.28
CA LYS A 40 14.00 -8.05 0.72
C LYS A 40 14.60 -7.06 1.72
N LYS A 41 15.80 -7.36 2.21
CA LYS A 41 16.55 -6.50 3.13
C LYS A 41 16.88 -5.15 2.51
N ARG A 42 17.40 -5.12 1.27
CA ARG A 42 17.66 -3.87 0.53
C ARG A 42 16.38 -3.03 0.35
N THR A 43 15.25 -3.67 0.05
CA THR A 43 13.97 -2.98 -0.12
C THR A 43 13.50 -2.36 1.19
N LEU A 44 13.63 -3.07 2.31
CA LEU A 44 13.27 -2.56 3.63
C LEU A 44 14.13 -1.38 4.06
N MET A 45 15.39 -1.32 3.61
CA MET A 45 16.32 -0.23 3.93
C MET A 45 16.21 0.99 3.01
N ARG A 46 15.36 0.95 1.99
CA ARG A 46 15.12 2.10 1.13
C ARG A 46 14.08 3.02 1.71
N VAL A 47 14.36 4.31 1.65
CA VAL A 47 13.35 5.36 1.88
C VAL A 47 12.41 5.37 0.67
N ARG A 48 11.11 5.41 0.91
CA ARG A 48 10.13 5.56 -0.17
C ARG A 48 10.35 6.88 -0.91
N SER A 49 10.07 6.89 -2.21
CA SER A 49 10.14 8.12 -2.99
C SER A 49 9.17 9.19 -2.45
N SER A 50 9.49 10.46 -2.66
CA SER A 50 8.65 11.59 -2.26
C SER A 50 7.23 11.48 -2.80
N VAL A 51 7.08 11.00 -4.04
CA VAL A 51 5.76 10.79 -4.68
C VAL A 51 4.94 9.74 -3.93
N LYS A 52 5.54 8.61 -3.57
CA LYS A 52 4.85 7.55 -2.80
C LYS A 52 4.48 8.01 -1.40
N LEU A 53 5.36 8.76 -0.74
CA LEU A 53 5.09 9.34 0.58
C LEU A 53 3.94 10.33 0.53
N LEU A 54 3.93 11.22 -0.47
CA LEU A 54 2.85 12.18 -0.66
C LEU A 54 1.51 11.49 -0.94
N SER A 55 1.50 10.49 -1.79
CA SER A 55 0.31 9.69 -2.09
C SER A 55 -0.24 8.99 -0.84
N ALA A 56 0.62 8.36 -0.04
CA ALA A 56 0.23 7.73 1.22
C ALA A 56 -0.28 8.77 2.24
N ALA A 57 0.34 9.93 2.31
CA ALA A 57 -0.07 11.03 3.17
C ALA A 57 -1.46 11.57 2.77
N LYS A 58 -1.72 11.73 1.48
CA LYS A 58 -3.05 12.13 0.96
C LYS A 58 -4.12 11.11 1.37
N LYS A 59 -3.88 9.83 1.20
CA LYS A 59 -4.81 8.77 1.62
C LYS A 59 -5.12 8.85 3.12
N LYS A 60 -4.11 8.99 3.95
CA LYS A 60 -4.29 9.15 5.41
C LYS A 60 -5.12 10.38 5.76
N THR A 61 -4.84 11.50 5.12
CA THR A 61 -5.55 12.75 5.35
C THR A 61 -7.02 12.65 4.93
N VAL A 62 -7.30 12.08 3.76
CA VAL A 62 -8.67 11.82 3.29
C VAL A 62 -9.42 10.92 4.25
N MET A 63 -8.79 9.86 4.73
CA MET A 63 -9.41 8.96 5.72
C MET A 63 -9.71 9.67 7.04
N ALA A 64 -8.83 10.55 7.50
CA ALA A 64 -9.06 11.36 8.70
C ALA A 64 -10.26 12.31 8.54
N PHE A 65 -10.37 12.98 7.40
CA PHE A 65 -11.52 13.84 7.08
C PHE A 65 -12.83 13.05 6.98
N ARG A 66 -12.80 11.89 6.33
CA ARG A 66 -13.96 10.99 6.27
C ARG A 66 -14.44 10.60 7.68
N LYS A 67 -13.51 10.22 8.53
CA LYS A 67 -13.82 9.82 9.91
C LYS A 67 -14.48 10.93 10.72
N LYS A 68 -14.06 12.17 10.50
CA LYS A 68 -14.65 13.35 11.17
C LYS A 68 -16.03 13.70 10.63
N LEU A 69 -16.19 13.71 9.31
CA LEU A 69 -17.42 14.16 8.67
C LEU A 69 -18.48 13.05 8.57
N TYR A 70 -18.05 11.83 8.40
CA TYR A 70 -18.91 10.67 8.21
C TYR A 70 -18.49 9.51 9.14
N PRO A 71 -18.86 9.55 10.44
CA PRO A 71 -18.47 8.50 11.38
C PRO A 71 -18.94 7.10 10.99
N GLY A 72 -20.09 7.02 10.29
CA GLY A 72 -20.67 5.76 9.78
C GLY A 72 -20.27 5.40 8.35
N TYR A 73 -19.17 5.93 7.82
CA TYR A 73 -18.75 5.70 6.43
C TYR A 73 -18.64 4.22 6.05
N LYS A 74 -18.15 3.37 6.96
CA LYS A 74 -18.00 1.93 6.71
C LYS A 74 -19.32 1.22 6.43
N ASP A 75 -20.40 1.68 7.06
CA ASP A 75 -21.73 1.09 6.97
C ASP A 75 -22.58 1.67 5.84
N MET A 76 -22.05 2.65 5.12
CA MET A 76 -22.74 3.27 3.98
C MET A 76 -22.75 2.37 2.76
N ALA A 77 -23.82 2.46 1.95
CA ALA A 77 -23.87 1.86 0.64
C ALA A 77 -22.88 2.52 -0.33
N MET A 78 -22.40 1.79 -1.35
CA MET A 78 -21.40 2.30 -2.30
C MET A 78 -21.77 3.66 -2.94
N PRO A 79 -23.00 3.90 -3.41
CA PRO A 79 -23.38 5.21 -3.96
C PRO A 79 -23.24 6.36 -2.94
N GLN A 80 -23.57 6.12 -1.68
CA GLN A 80 -23.42 7.09 -0.59
C GLN A 80 -21.93 7.35 -0.28
N LYS A 81 -21.09 6.33 -0.31
CA LYS A 81 -19.63 6.46 -0.15
C LYS A 81 -19.03 7.35 -1.24
N VAL A 82 -19.42 7.15 -2.49
CA VAL A 82 -18.94 7.96 -3.63
C VAL A 82 -19.33 9.42 -3.45
N LYS A 83 -20.57 9.70 -3.07
CA LYS A 83 -21.03 11.09 -2.78
C LYS A 83 -20.26 11.72 -1.63
N ALA A 84 -20.05 10.96 -0.55
CA ALA A 84 -19.28 11.42 0.60
C ALA A 84 -17.83 11.77 0.21
N ASP A 85 -17.18 10.94 -0.59
CA ASP A 85 -15.84 11.18 -1.11
C ASP A 85 -15.77 12.42 -1.99
N GLN A 86 -16.74 12.63 -2.86
CA GLN A 86 -16.83 13.83 -3.68
C GLN A 86 -16.98 15.10 -2.84
N VAL A 87 -17.82 15.07 -1.82
CA VAL A 87 -18.01 16.21 -0.90
C VAL A 87 -16.73 16.53 -0.16
N VAL A 88 -16.02 15.53 0.34
CA VAL A 88 -14.72 15.71 1.03
C VAL A 88 -13.70 16.34 0.10
N LEU A 89 -13.56 15.85 -1.13
CA LEU A 89 -12.61 16.38 -2.10
C LEU A 89 -12.97 17.81 -2.56
N GLN A 90 -14.24 18.10 -2.78
CA GLN A 90 -14.68 19.44 -3.21
C GLN A 90 -14.52 20.48 -2.13
N ARG A 91 -14.92 20.18 -0.89
CA ARG A 91 -14.88 21.16 0.22
C ARG A 91 -13.48 21.33 0.80
N PHE A 92 -12.71 20.26 0.90
CA PHE A 92 -11.46 20.24 1.65
C PHE A 92 -10.23 19.88 0.82
N GLY A 93 -10.33 19.82 -0.52
CA GLY A 93 -9.24 19.42 -1.40
C GLY A 93 -7.96 20.21 -1.17
N ALA A 94 -8.03 21.53 -1.13
CA ALA A 94 -6.87 22.40 -0.88
C ALA A 94 -6.29 22.20 0.53
N LYS A 95 -7.14 22.06 1.52
CA LYS A 95 -6.74 21.80 2.92
C LYS A 95 -6.10 20.42 3.07
N ILE A 96 -6.64 19.44 2.37
CA ILE A 96 -6.09 18.08 2.30
C ILE A 96 -4.67 18.12 1.72
N ASP A 97 -4.45 18.84 0.64
CA ASP A 97 -3.13 18.97 0.03
C ASP A 97 -2.09 19.59 0.97
N LYS A 98 -2.45 20.65 1.68
CA LYS A 98 -1.57 21.30 2.67
C LYS A 98 -1.23 20.34 3.82
N VAL A 99 -2.23 19.69 4.38
CA VAL A 99 -2.03 18.74 5.50
C VAL A 99 -1.26 17.51 5.02
N ALA A 100 -1.51 17.04 3.80
CA ALA A 100 -0.79 15.92 3.21
C ALA A 100 0.71 16.21 3.05
N LYS A 101 1.08 17.41 2.63
CA LYS A 101 2.49 17.83 2.54
C LYS A 101 3.18 17.80 3.89
N LYS A 102 2.54 18.31 4.94
CA LYS A 102 3.07 18.25 6.32
C LYS A 102 3.19 16.81 6.80
N THR A 103 2.17 16.00 6.56
CA THR A 103 2.16 14.57 6.93
C THR A 103 3.25 13.79 6.19
N ALA A 104 3.47 14.07 4.91
CA ALA A 104 4.52 13.44 4.11
C ALA A 104 5.92 13.74 4.68
N ARG A 105 6.18 14.95 5.13
CA ARG A 105 7.44 15.31 5.81
C ARG A 105 7.64 14.52 7.09
N LYS A 106 6.61 14.41 7.91
CA LYS A 106 6.64 13.60 9.15
C LYS A 106 6.86 12.12 8.85
N MET A 107 6.21 11.60 7.81
CA MET A 107 6.39 10.21 7.38
C MET A 107 7.81 9.94 6.89
N LYS A 108 8.41 10.87 6.17
CA LYS A 108 9.81 10.78 5.72
C LYS A 108 10.76 10.72 6.92
N ALA A 109 10.58 11.60 7.89
CA ALA A 109 11.38 11.60 9.12
C ALA A 109 11.26 10.26 9.87
N LYS A 110 10.05 9.73 10.03
CA LYS A 110 9.81 8.41 10.64
C LYS A 110 10.46 7.27 9.86
N GLU A 111 10.46 7.33 8.54
CA GLU A 111 11.14 6.32 7.71
C GLU A 111 12.65 6.36 7.89
N VAL A 112 13.24 7.54 7.94
CA VAL A 112 14.68 7.71 8.20
C VAL A 112 15.04 7.12 9.57
N GLU A 113 14.25 7.41 10.61
CA GLU A 113 14.43 6.82 11.95
C GLU A 113 14.30 5.30 11.94
N ARG A 114 13.31 4.76 11.24
CA ARG A 114 13.11 3.32 11.08
C ARG A 114 14.32 2.65 10.44
N ILE A 115 14.85 3.23 9.37
CA ILE A 115 16.04 2.72 8.67
C ILE A 115 17.27 2.78 9.58
N ALA A 116 17.46 3.88 10.30
CA ALA A 116 18.54 4.02 11.27
C ALA A 116 18.47 2.95 12.36
N SER A 117 17.27 2.67 12.88
CA SER A 117 17.03 1.61 13.87
C SER A 117 17.35 0.22 13.30
N LEU A 118 16.97 -0.06 12.06
CA LEU A 118 17.29 -1.33 11.40
C LEU A 118 18.79 -1.52 11.20
N LYS A 119 19.49 -0.47 10.79
CA LYS A 119 20.95 -0.49 10.62
C LYS A 119 21.67 -0.70 11.95
N ALA A 120 21.19 -0.09 13.02
CA ALA A 120 21.75 -0.27 14.37
C ALA A 120 21.59 -1.71 14.85
N LYS A 121 20.40 -2.32 14.64
CA LYS A 121 20.15 -3.74 14.97
C LYS A 121 21.06 -4.68 14.18
N GLU A 122 21.30 -4.39 12.92
CA GLU A 122 22.17 -5.18 12.06
C GLU A 122 23.63 -5.16 12.52
N LYS A 123 24.11 -4.02 13.02
CA LYS A 123 25.45 -3.91 13.61
C LYS A 123 25.60 -4.70 14.92
N ASP A 124 24.56 -4.75 15.73
CA ASP A 124 24.57 -5.50 17.00
C ASP A 124 24.53 -7.03 16.79
N GLU A 125 23.99 -7.49 15.66
CA GLU A 125 23.92 -8.92 15.31
C GLU A 125 25.18 -9.44 14.58
N SER A 126 26.06 -8.57 14.16
CA SER A 126 27.29 -8.96 13.43
C SER A 126 28.50 -9.20 14.35
#